data_3b68e7f88c1e8bb593d8668997f74eb8
#
_entry.id   3b68e7f88c1e8bb593d8668997f74eb8
#
_cell.length_a   1.000
_cell.length_b   1.000
_cell.length_c   1.000
_cell.angle_alpha   90.00
_cell.angle_beta   90.00
_cell.angle_gamma   90.00
#
_symmetry.space_group_name_H-M   'P 1'
#
loop_
_entity.id
_entity.type
_entity.pdbx_description
1 polymer ?
#
loop_
_entity_poly.entity_id
_entity_poly.type
_entity_poly.pdbx_seq_one_letter_code
_entity_poly.pdbx_strand_id
1 'polypeptide(L)'
;MKKKIKPLSIIVFTLYLFLIWVFFIDRGLIIHKLFGVYWSFIRPLRFQTTNFIPSVSAMLDEEKAVLLLNLTAFIPMGFFICYFTRDNNKYKNISFLVLIPIVIEILQYIFATGALDINDIILNTVSGLIGVLIFAIIKKIIKNKK
;
A
#
# COMPACT_ATOMS: atom_id res chain seq x y z
N MET A 1 -21.10 -15.00 17.72
CA MET A 1 -19.94 -15.90 17.46
C MET A 1 -18.88 -15.14 16.66
N LYS A 2 -17.67 -14.95 17.18
CA LYS A 2 -16.55 -14.37 16.43
C LYS A 2 -16.06 -15.40 15.41
N LYS A 3 -16.29 -15.18 14.11
CA LYS A 3 -15.75 -16.05 13.04
C LYS A 3 -14.22 -16.15 13.18
N LYS A 4 -13.65 -17.34 13.30
CA LYS A 4 -12.18 -17.55 13.36
C LYS A 4 -11.54 -17.03 12.06
N ILE A 5 -10.39 -16.35 12.17
CA ILE A 5 -9.57 -15.97 11.02
C ILE A 5 -9.02 -17.26 10.42
N LYS A 6 -9.16 -17.41 9.09
CA LYS A 6 -8.64 -18.60 8.41
C LYS A 6 -7.12 -18.53 8.32
N PRO A 7 -6.36 -19.59 8.63
CA PRO A 7 -4.89 -19.59 8.52
C PRO A 7 -4.41 -19.15 7.13
N LEU A 8 -5.07 -19.61 6.08
CA LEU A 8 -4.74 -19.23 4.71
C LEU A 8 -4.77 -17.70 4.48
N SER A 9 -5.72 -16.97 5.11
CA SER A 9 -5.79 -15.51 4.94
C SER A 9 -4.62 -14.80 5.63
N ILE A 10 -4.05 -15.38 6.68
CA ILE A 10 -2.84 -14.87 7.33
C ILE A 10 -1.65 -15.06 6.41
N ILE A 11 -1.49 -16.25 5.83
CA ILE A 11 -0.41 -16.56 4.89
C ILE A 11 -0.44 -15.60 3.69
N VAL A 12 -1.61 -15.46 3.06
CA VAL A 12 -1.78 -14.57 1.90
C VAL A 12 -1.46 -13.11 2.27
N PHE A 13 -1.89 -12.66 3.44
CA PHE A 13 -1.58 -11.32 3.91
C PHE A 13 -0.09 -11.12 4.20
N THR A 14 0.58 -12.11 4.79
CA THR A 14 2.03 -12.06 5.05
C THR A 14 2.82 -12.00 3.75
N LEU A 15 2.45 -12.81 2.75
CA LEU A 15 3.05 -12.74 1.41
C LEU A 15 2.82 -11.38 0.74
N TYR A 16 1.61 -10.82 0.89
CA TYR A 16 1.31 -9.49 0.40
C TYR A 16 2.17 -8.40 1.10
N LEU A 17 2.34 -8.46 2.42
CA LEU A 17 3.22 -7.53 3.14
C LEU A 17 4.68 -7.67 2.69
N PHE A 18 5.13 -8.88 2.38
CA PHE A 18 6.46 -9.10 1.82
C PHE A 18 6.59 -8.43 0.44
N LEU A 19 5.58 -8.51 -0.42
CA LEU A 19 5.58 -7.80 -1.71
C LEU A 19 5.61 -6.27 -1.51
N ILE A 20 4.83 -5.73 -0.58
CA ILE A 20 4.89 -4.30 -0.24
C ILE A 20 6.30 -3.91 0.22
N TRP A 21 6.94 -4.73 1.06
CA TRP A 21 8.31 -4.49 1.47
C TRP A 21 9.25 -4.42 0.26
N VAL A 22 9.21 -5.42 -0.62
CA VAL A 22 10.10 -5.52 -1.79
C VAL A 22 9.91 -4.35 -2.77
N PHE A 23 8.67 -3.99 -3.07
CA PHE A 23 8.38 -2.96 -4.09
C PHE A 23 8.45 -1.54 -3.56
N PHE A 24 8.13 -1.30 -2.30
CA PHE A 24 8.06 0.05 -1.75
C PHE A 24 9.24 0.38 -0.85
N ILE A 25 9.68 -0.51 0.01
CA ILE A 25 10.72 -0.22 1.01
C ILE A 25 12.09 -0.63 0.48
N ASP A 26 12.25 -1.86 0.03
CA ASP A 26 13.53 -2.35 -0.48
C ASP A 26 13.86 -1.80 -1.88
N ARG A 27 12.84 -1.55 -2.70
CA ARG A 27 12.94 -1.09 -4.09
C ARG A 27 13.98 -1.87 -4.91
N GLY A 28 14.09 -3.17 -4.64
CA GLY A 28 14.98 -4.07 -5.34
C GLY A 28 16.44 -4.05 -4.89
N LEU A 29 16.80 -3.35 -3.80
CA LEU A 29 18.17 -3.36 -3.28
C LEU A 29 18.63 -4.78 -2.91
N ILE A 30 17.80 -5.52 -2.17
CA ILE A 30 18.07 -6.92 -1.81
C ILE A 30 18.01 -7.80 -3.05
N ILE A 31 17.01 -7.62 -3.91
CA ILE A 31 16.85 -8.41 -5.13
C ILE A 31 18.04 -8.18 -6.07
N HIS A 32 18.48 -6.93 -6.26
CA HIS A 32 19.67 -6.63 -7.02
C HIS A 32 20.91 -7.30 -6.43
N LYS A 33 21.10 -7.20 -5.12
CA LYS A 33 22.24 -7.78 -4.42
C LYS A 33 22.28 -9.31 -4.50
N LEU A 34 21.11 -9.97 -4.43
CA LEU A 34 21.01 -11.43 -4.41
C LEU A 34 20.98 -12.06 -5.81
N PHE A 35 20.35 -11.40 -6.78
CA PHE A 35 20.06 -11.97 -8.10
C PHE A 35 20.65 -11.18 -9.27
N GLY A 36 21.32 -10.05 -9.01
CA GLY A 36 21.88 -9.19 -10.05
C GLY A 36 20.84 -8.50 -10.94
N VAL A 37 19.56 -8.52 -10.54
CA VAL A 37 18.46 -7.91 -11.29
C VAL A 37 18.37 -6.43 -10.97
N TYR A 38 18.53 -5.59 -11.99
CA TYR A 38 18.39 -4.14 -11.85
C TYR A 38 16.98 -3.71 -12.27
N TRP A 39 16.24 -3.10 -11.36
CA TRP A 39 14.93 -2.53 -11.69
C TRP A 39 15.15 -1.11 -12.22
N SER A 40 14.75 -0.86 -13.47
CA SER A 40 14.97 0.44 -14.15
C SER A 40 14.31 1.63 -13.46
N PHE A 41 13.29 1.38 -12.64
CA PHE A 41 12.60 2.42 -11.87
C PHE A 41 13.25 2.73 -10.51
N ILE A 42 14.37 2.05 -10.13
CA ILE A 42 15.14 2.44 -8.96
C ILE A 42 15.90 3.71 -9.33
N ARG A 43 15.43 4.85 -8.85
CA ARG A 43 16.18 6.09 -8.97
C ARG A 43 17.48 5.94 -8.18
N PRO A 44 18.66 6.29 -8.75
CA PRO A 44 19.87 6.33 -7.95
C PRO A 44 19.64 7.27 -6.75
N LEU A 45 20.09 6.83 -5.58
CA LEU A 45 19.98 7.50 -4.28
C LEU A 45 20.66 8.89 -4.26
N ARG A 46 20.18 9.81 -5.10
CA ARG A 46 20.64 11.19 -5.13
C ARG A 46 19.64 12.05 -4.39
N PHE A 47 19.97 12.38 -3.15
CA PHE A 47 19.27 13.32 -2.28
C PHE A 47 17.90 12.84 -1.78
N GLN A 48 17.81 12.67 -0.47
CA GLN A 48 16.56 12.55 0.26
C GLN A 48 15.79 13.86 0.09
N THR A 49 14.79 13.85 -0.77
CA THR A 49 13.91 15.00 -0.98
C THR A 49 12.63 14.80 -0.18
N THR A 50 12.02 15.91 0.22
CA THR A 50 10.71 15.89 0.87
C THR A 50 9.77 16.76 0.06
N ASN A 51 8.54 16.28 -0.17
CA ASN A 51 7.48 17.02 -0.81
C ASN A 51 6.23 16.98 0.08
N PHE A 52 5.87 18.12 0.64
CA PHE A 52 4.69 18.27 1.50
C PHE A 52 3.56 19.06 0.84
N ILE A 53 3.72 19.43 -0.44
CA ILE A 53 2.71 20.18 -1.17
C ILE A 53 1.96 19.22 -2.10
N PRO A 54 0.67 18.93 -1.81
CA PRO A 54 -0.13 18.08 -2.69
C PRO A 54 -0.28 18.73 -4.09
N SER A 55 0.00 17.97 -5.14
CA SER A 55 -0.13 18.47 -6.52
C SER A 55 -0.68 17.39 -7.44
N VAL A 56 -1.88 17.62 -7.96
CA VAL A 56 -2.51 16.70 -8.92
C VAL A 56 -1.70 16.63 -10.21
N SER A 57 -1.14 17.75 -10.69
CA SER A 57 -0.28 17.74 -11.88
C SER A 57 0.97 16.88 -11.65
N ALA A 58 1.64 17.02 -10.51
CA ALA A 58 2.80 16.20 -10.19
C ALA A 58 2.46 14.70 -10.12
N MET A 59 1.29 14.34 -9.56
CA MET A 59 0.81 12.95 -9.53
C MET A 59 0.59 12.40 -10.95
N LEU A 60 0.08 13.21 -11.88
CA LEU A 60 -0.21 12.80 -13.26
C LEU A 60 1.04 12.79 -14.14
N ASP A 61 2.04 13.59 -13.80
CA ASP A 61 3.33 13.69 -14.50
C ASP A 61 4.31 12.56 -14.08
N GLU A 62 3.96 11.77 -13.07
CA GLU A 62 4.75 10.60 -12.70
C GLU A 62 4.81 9.57 -13.84
N GLU A 63 5.88 8.78 -13.83
CA GLU A 63 5.97 7.63 -14.72
C GLU A 63 4.74 6.74 -14.53
N LYS A 64 4.03 6.44 -15.64
CA LYS A 64 2.75 5.70 -15.61
C LYS A 64 2.80 4.41 -14.80
N ALA A 65 3.96 3.74 -14.81
CA ALA A 65 4.15 2.50 -14.05
C ALA A 65 4.14 2.76 -12.54
N VAL A 66 4.76 3.84 -12.07
CA VAL A 66 4.81 4.23 -10.65
C VAL A 66 3.42 4.65 -10.18
N LEU A 67 2.75 5.52 -10.96
CA LEU A 67 1.38 5.93 -10.67
C LEU A 67 0.43 4.73 -10.56
N LEU A 68 0.50 3.79 -11.52
CA LEU A 68 -0.33 2.59 -11.52
C LEU A 68 -0.02 1.68 -10.33
N LEU A 69 1.26 1.56 -9.96
CA LEU A 69 1.68 0.80 -8.78
C LEU A 69 1.08 1.39 -7.51
N ASN A 70 1.21 2.71 -7.29
CA ASN A 70 0.65 3.41 -6.14
C ASN A 70 -0.89 3.27 -6.08
N LEU A 71 -1.57 3.39 -7.24
CA LEU A 71 -3.03 3.27 -7.31
C LEU A 71 -3.56 1.83 -7.12
N THR A 72 -2.75 0.80 -7.28
CA THR A 72 -3.23 -0.59 -7.24
C THR A 72 -2.68 -1.38 -6.06
N ALA A 73 -1.46 -1.11 -5.64
CA ALA A 73 -0.76 -1.91 -4.64
C ALA A 73 -1.47 -1.93 -3.27
N PHE A 74 -2.11 -0.83 -2.88
CA PHE A 74 -2.79 -0.73 -1.57
C PHE A 74 -4.25 -1.17 -1.58
N ILE A 75 -4.82 -1.54 -2.74
CA ILE A 75 -6.18 -2.14 -2.81
C ILE A 75 -6.29 -3.37 -1.90
N PRO A 76 -5.38 -4.37 -1.96
CA PRO A 76 -5.43 -5.50 -1.04
C PRO A 76 -5.30 -5.09 0.43
N MET A 77 -4.52 -4.05 0.75
CA MET A 77 -4.37 -3.54 2.11
C MET A 77 -5.72 -3.11 2.70
N GLY A 78 -6.47 -2.28 1.97
CA GLY A 78 -7.79 -1.83 2.40
C GLY A 78 -8.77 -2.99 2.60
N PHE A 79 -8.75 -3.97 1.70
CA PHE A 79 -9.53 -5.20 1.84
C PHE A 79 -9.16 -5.98 3.11
N PHE A 80 -7.87 -6.20 3.36
CA PHE A 80 -7.39 -6.95 4.53
C PHE A 80 -7.64 -6.22 5.84
N ILE A 81 -7.50 -4.88 5.89
CA ILE A 81 -7.86 -4.10 7.07
C ILE A 81 -9.30 -4.41 7.47
N CYS A 82 -10.26 -4.31 6.54
CA CYS A 82 -11.66 -4.63 6.83
C CYS A 82 -11.88 -6.09 7.19
N TYR A 83 -11.14 -7.00 6.57
CA TYR A 83 -11.26 -8.44 6.83
C TYR A 83 -10.77 -8.81 8.24
N PHE A 84 -9.65 -8.25 8.70
CA PHE A 84 -9.05 -8.59 9.99
C PHE A 84 -9.64 -7.80 11.15
N THR A 85 -9.95 -6.51 10.98
CA THR A 85 -10.51 -5.70 12.07
C THR A 85 -11.90 -6.17 12.45
N ARG A 86 -12.66 -6.76 11.49
CA ARG A 86 -14.05 -7.25 11.70
C ARG A 86 -14.94 -6.24 12.41
N ASP A 87 -14.41 -5.10 12.70
CA ASP A 87 -15.05 -4.05 13.45
C ASP A 87 -15.78 -3.13 12.46
N ASN A 88 -17.05 -2.83 12.75
CA ASN A 88 -17.78 -1.83 11.98
C ASN A 88 -17.30 -0.39 12.30
N ASN A 89 -16.21 -0.25 13.06
CA ASN A 89 -15.65 1.05 13.37
C ASN A 89 -14.91 1.62 12.16
N LYS A 90 -15.65 2.39 11.37
CA LYS A 90 -15.13 3.05 10.17
C LYS A 90 -13.92 3.93 10.45
N TYR A 91 -13.91 4.63 11.59
CA TYR A 91 -12.82 5.52 11.97
C TYR A 91 -11.50 4.76 12.16
N LYS A 92 -11.55 3.60 12.83
CA LYS A 92 -10.38 2.74 13.02
C LYS A 92 -9.80 2.26 11.68
N ASN A 93 -10.67 1.82 10.76
CA ASN A 93 -10.23 1.37 9.44
C ASN A 93 -9.60 2.52 8.63
N ILE A 94 -10.22 3.71 8.66
CA ILE A 94 -9.69 4.90 7.97
C ILE A 94 -8.34 5.30 8.59
N SER A 95 -8.20 5.27 9.93
CA SER A 95 -6.92 5.59 10.57
C SER A 95 -5.79 4.67 10.09
N PHE A 96 -6.03 3.36 9.95
CA PHE A 96 -5.02 2.44 9.41
C PHE A 96 -4.69 2.72 7.95
N LEU A 97 -5.70 3.09 7.14
CA LEU A 97 -5.50 3.43 5.72
C LEU A 97 -4.61 4.65 5.52
N VAL A 98 -4.60 5.59 6.45
CA VAL A 98 -3.74 6.79 6.41
C VAL A 98 -2.38 6.51 7.07
N LEU A 99 -2.37 5.85 8.22
CA LEU A 99 -1.13 5.61 8.97
C LEU A 99 -0.16 4.68 8.26
N ILE A 100 -0.65 3.64 7.57
CA ILE A 100 0.23 2.67 6.90
C ILE A 100 1.02 3.33 5.76
N PRO A 101 0.42 4.07 4.81
CA PRO A 101 1.19 4.82 3.83
C PRO A 101 2.20 5.80 4.44
N ILE A 102 1.82 6.54 5.50
CA ILE A 102 2.74 7.44 6.20
C ILE A 102 3.96 6.68 6.73
N VAL A 103 3.74 5.53 7.38
CA VAL A 103 4.84 4.70 7.89
C VAL A 103 5.74 4.22 6.76
N ILE A 104 5.17 3.81 5.63
CA ILE A 104 5.94 3.36 4.46
C ILE A 104 6.79 4.49 3.91
N GLU A 105 6.24 5.69 3.74
CA GLU A 105 6.99 6.87 3.28
C GLU A 105 8.15 7.23 4.23
N ILE A 106 7.89 7.18 5.55
CA ILE A 106 8.94 7.40 6.54
C ILE A 106 10.05 6.33 6.41
N LEU A 107 9.67 5.07 6.23
CA LEU A 107 10.65 3.98 6.04
C LEU A 107 11.45 4.16 4.75
N GLN A 108 10.81 4.53 3.63
CA GLN A 108 11.50 4.85 2.37
C GLN A 108 12.51 5.99 2.55
N TYR A 109 12.13 7.02 3.30
CA TYR A 109 13.05 8.12 3.62
C TYR A 109 14.22 7.68 4.49
N ILE A 110 13.96 6.91 5.56
CA ILE A 110 15.01 6.41 6.48
C ILE A 110 15.98 5.48 5.75
N PHE A 111 15.47 4.57 4.90
CA PHE A 111 16.29 3.64 4.13
C PHE A 111 16.89 4.26 2.86
N ALA A 112 16.63 5.55 2.61
CA ALA A 112 17.06 6.27 1.41
C ALA A 112 16.64 5.57 0.09
N THR A 113 15.50 4.90 0.10
CA THR A 113 14.93 4.21 -1.07
C THR A 113 13.88 5.03 -1.82
N GLY A 114 13.48 6.18 -1.27
CA GLY A 114 12.52 7.10 -1.88
C GLY A 114 12.53 8.48 -1.21
N ALA A 115 11.77 9.41 -1.80
CA ALA A 115 11.45 10.69 -1.20
C ALA A 115 10.30 10.52 -0.19
N LEU A 116 10.20 11.42 0.80
CA LEU A 116 8.99 11.52 1.62
C LEU A 116 8.00 12.41 0.86
N ASP A 117 7.02 11.80 0.18
CA ASP A 117 6.09 12.51 -0.69
C ASP A 117 4.64 12.39 -0.23
N ILE A 118 3.99 13.54 -0.02
CA ILE A 118 2.58 13.60 0.35
C ILE A 118 1.66 13.06 -0.75
N ASN A 119 2.06 13.17 -2.01
CA ASN A 119 1.29 12.66 -3.13
C ASN A 119 1.18 11.13 -3.09
N ASP A 120 2.27 10.44 -2.74
CA ASP A 120 2.30 8.99 -2.57
C ASP A 120 1.42 8.55 -1.41
N ILE A 121 1.43 9.29 -0.28
CA ILE A 121 0.52 9.04 0.84
C ILE A 121 -0.94 9.15 0.39
N ILE A 122 -1.29 10.17 -0.38
CA ILE A 122 -2.65 10.37 -0.88
C ILE A 122 -3.05 9.24 -1.83
N LEU A 123 -2.23 8.92 -2.83
CA LEU A 123 -2.49 7.87 -3.82
C LEU A 123 -2.66 6.50 -3.16
N ASN A 124 -1.78 6.14 -2.24
CA ASN A 124 -1.83 4.89 -1.50
C ASN A 124 -3.07 4.81 -0.58
N THR A 125 -3.46 5.93 0.04
CA THR A 125 -4.70 6.02 0.84
C THR A 125 -5.94 5.84 -0.03
N VAL A 126 -6.01 6.50 -1.18
CA VAL A 126 -7.12 6.35 -2.16
C VAL A 126 -7.20 4.92 -2.65
N SER A 127 -6.07 4.31 -3.00
CA SER A 127 -5.98 2.90 -3.37
C SER A 127 -6.57 1.99 -2.28
N GLY A 128 -6.18 2.21 -1.02
CA GLY A 128 -6.73 1.47 0.12
C GLY A 128 -8.24 1.66 0.31
N LEU A 129 -8.77 2.87 0.07
CA LEU A 129 -10.22 3.12 0.10
C LEU A 129 -10.98 2.32 -0.96
N ILE A 130 -10.41 2.14 -2.15
CA ILE A 130 -10.97 1.25 -3.18
C ILE A 130 -11.06 -0.19 -2.64
N GLY A 131 -10.03 -0.67 -1.94
CA GLY A 131 -10.04 -1.98 -1.30
C GLY A 131 -11.14 -2.15 -0.25
N VAL A 132 -11.38 -1.12 0.56
CA VAL A 132 -12.51 -1.08 1.53
C VAL A 132 -13.86 -1.18 0.80
N LEU A 133 -14.02 -0.45 -0.30
CA LEU A 133 -15.24 -0.47 -1.10
C LEU A 133 -15.48 -1.86 -1.69
N ILE A 134 -14.45 -2.49 -2.27
CA ILE A 134 -14.52 -3.86 -2.79
C ILE A 134 -14.96 -4.83 -1.69
N PHE A 135 -14.36 -4.75 -0.50
CA PHE A 135 -14.76 -5.58 0.64
C PHE A 135 -16.22 -5.39 1.02
N ALA A 136 -16.71 -4.14 1.06
CA ALA A 136 -18.11 -3.83 1.40
C ALA A 136 -19.08 -4.41 0.37
N ILE A 137 -18.75 -4.31 -0.93
CA ILE A 137 -19.56 -4.88 -2.03
C ILE A 137 -19.62 -6.39 -1.90
N ILE A 138 -18.50 -7.07 -1.74
CA ILE A 138 -18.44 -8.54 -1.58
C ILE A 138 -19.24 -8.97 -0.36
N LYS A 139 -19.11 -8.28 0.78
CA LYS A 139 -19.87 -8.57 2.01
C LYS A 139 -21.39 -8.45 1.78
N LYS A 140 -21.83 -7.43 1.03
CA LYS A 140 -23.25 -7.22 0.68
C LYS A 140 -23.78 -8.35 -0.20
N ILE A 141 -23.01 -8.76 -1.24
CA ILE A 141 -23.40 -9.84 -2.16
C ILE A 141 -23.57 -11.17 -1.41
N ILE A 142 -22.62 -11.50 -0.53
CA ILE A 142 -22.65 -12.74 0.26
C ILE A 142 -23.83 -12.74 1.24
N LYS A 143 -24.17 -11.57 1.82
CA LYS A 143 -25.31 -11.45 2.74
C LYS A 143 -26.65 -11.66 2.03
N ASN A 144 -26.78 -11.17 0.81
CA ASN A 144 -28.03 -11.28 0.03
C ASN A 144 -28.27 -12.69 -0.56
N LYS A 145 -27.26 -13.57 -0.56
CA LYS A 145 -27.37 -14.96 -1.03
C LYS A 145 -27.75 -15.96 0.08
N LYS A 146 -27.87 -15.49 1.31
CA LYS A 146 -28.30 -16.27 2.48
C LYS A 146 -29.72 -15.93 2.91
#